data_18b71b973c75c827b6cf476a39971250
#
_entry.id   18b71b973c75c827b6cf476a39971250
#
_cell.length_a   1.000
_cell.length_b   1.000
_cell.length_c   1.000
_cell.angle_alpha   90.00
_cell.angle_beta   90.00
_cell.angle_gamma   90.00
#
_symmetry.space_group_name_H-M   'P 1'
#
loop_
_entity.id
_entity.type
_entity.pdbx_description
1 polymer ?
#
loop_
_entity_poly.entity_id
_entity_poly.type
_entity_poly.pdbx_seq_one_letter_code
_entity_poly.pdbx_strand_id
1 'polypeptide(L)'
;MAQFNIKEVDRMRYRPTKSAEEFLADLRSVLGLSDKATAARLAIARSLCEPVVSLDDVIAKMSASEKGMPIEGVHLLGEHSDMWATVIASTVDVALKDQSQLRTLVEYHWQRGADLLQDDYNEANKSTVDFIVQLASRLPQSSGAQKVVINELLTSISASVVLPVGPIGEDAKTGDEVTFTLNAPGGSPHMAIMGGTNSGKTYTAVTMLKRVRQFGNLPILAFDFKGDLSEKLGPDIGAEILSPPRFAVPLNVLAVQDVDDVGLREAAGRIRDSIGRVKTAKLSGIQSDILREAVYQTLRGRKGGGTPTMADVGKALEAEYQRRSRKPDELISTLNELNQFVLFEPKMSPAEFFSRSWIIRLPQDGTQEVRRLIINLTLDALDRWLNSLPDSDVVEGRRALRHICMLDEAHVILSTKLPALSNLIRMSRSKGGAIMLVSQSPDDFESDDEGFLDNMGMTVAFNTQAKAGPTKTVFGGNYALGDLPVGEAYCRIRTEAKTRRIVAWRP
;
A
#
# COMPACT_ATOMS: atom_id res chain seq x y z
N MET A 1 14.16 28.32 8.48
CA MET A 1 15.03 27.36 7.77
C MET A 1 15.55 28.07 6.53
N ALA A 2 16.86 28.09 6.29
CA ALA A 2 17.38 28.57 5.03
C ALA A 2 16.82 27.68 3.92
N GLN A 3 16.10 28.27 2.94
CA GLN A 3 15.64 27.53 1.76
C GLN A 3 16.87 27.25 0.88
N PHE A 4 17.36 26.01 0.92
CA PHE A 4 18.40 25.59 -0.02
C PHE A 4 17.75 25.37 -1.39
N ASN A 5 18.32 26.00 -2.41
CA ASN A 5 17.89 25.78 -3.79
C ASN A 5 18.46 24.43 -4.27
N ILE A 6 17.58 23.45 -4.56
CA ILE A 6 17.95 22.11 -5.02
C ILE A 6 18.91 22.14 -6.22
N LYS A 7 18.64 23.04 -7.19
CA LYS A 7 19.52 23.20 -8.37
C LYS A 7 20.95 23.58 -8.01
N GLU A 8 21.15 24.20 -6.86
CA GLU A 8 22.47 24.56 -6.37
C GLU A 8 23.13 23.38 -5.67
N VAL A 9 22.39 22.57 -4.92
CA VAL A 9 22.85 21.30 -4.31
C VAL A 9 23.37 20.34 -5.40
N ASP A 10 22.65 20.21 -6.50
CA ASP A 10 23.05 19.35 -7.63
C ASP A 10 24.34 19.81 -8.33
N ARG A 11 24.57 21.11 -8.37
CA ARG A 11 25.75 21.70 -9.00
C ARG A 11 26.97 21.80 -8.07
N MET A 12 26.75 21.63 -6.76
CA MET A 12 27.86 21.65 -5.80
C MET A 12 28.83 20.49 -6.07
N ARG A 13 30.11 20.73 -5.81
CA ARG A 13 31.14 19.71 -5.86
C ARG A 13 31.54 19.32 -4.46
N TYR A 14 31.33 18.07 -4.12
CA TYR A 14 31.69 17.47 -2.84
C TYR A 14 32.98 16.69 -2.97
N ARG A 15 33.85 16.77 -1.96
CA ARG A 15 35.15 16.12 -1.97
C ARG A 15 35.29 15.18 -0.77
N PRO A 16 35.55 13.88 -0.99
CA PRO A 16 35.97 13.01 0.09
C PRO A 16 37.32 13.50 0.66
N THR A 17 37.70 12.96 1.79
CA THR A 17 39.09 12.98 2.15
C THR A 17 39.84 11.92 1.33
N LYS A 18 41.16 12.06 1.23
CA LYS A 18 41.98 11.12 0.47
C LYS A 18 41.90 9.71 1.03
N SER A 19 41.90 9.56 2.36
CA SER A 19 41.77 8.25 3.03
C SER A 19 40.40 7.59 2.74
N ALA A 20 39.31 8.37 2.75
CA ALA A 20 37.98 7.86 2.39
C ALA A 20 37.89 7.43 0.91
N GLU A 21 38.55 8.20 -0.01
CA GLU A 21 38.59 7.85 -1.43
C GLU A 21 39.29 6.52 -1.67
N GLU A 22 40.44 6.33 -1.06
CA GLU A 22 41.26 5.11 -1.19
C GLU A 22 40.49 3.89 -0.65
N PHE A 23 40.05 3.96 0.60
CA PHE A 23 39.29 2.86 1.21
C PHE A 23 38.03 2.49 0.43
N LEU A 24 37.19 3.48 0.02
CA LEU A 24 35.97 3.21 -0.72
C LEU A 24 36.20 2.70 -2.14
N ALA A 25 37.38 2.99 -2.76
CA ALA A 25 37.77 2.37 -4.03
C ALA A 25 38.00 0.87 -3.87
N ASP A 26 38.70 0.47 -2.81
CA ASP A 26 38.90 -0.94 -2.47
C ASP A 26 37.62 -1.64 -2.12
N LEU A 27 36.81 -1.06 -1.23
CA LEU A 27 35.51 -1.60 -0.82
C LEU A 27 34.55 -1.77 -2.00
N ARG A 28 34.53 -0.81 -2.93
CA ARG A 28 33.75 -0.89 -4.18
C ARG A 28 34.10 -2.13 -4.99
N SER A 29 35.41 -2.41 -5.13
CA SER A 29 35.89 -3.59 -5.86
C SER A 29 35.44 -4.88 -5.18
N VAL A 30 35.56 -4.95 -3.85
CA VAL A 30 35.17 -6.12 -3.04
C VAL A 30 33.66 -6.40 -3.09
N LEU A 31 32.86 -5.34 -3.04
CA LEU A 31 31.39 -5.45 -3.07
C LEU A 31 30.79 -5.51 -4.47
N GLY A 32 31.59 -5.35 -5.53
CA GLY A 32 31.11 -5.33 -6.92
C GLY A 32 30.20 -4.14 -7.24
N LEU A 33 30.37 -2.99 -6.56
CA LEU A 33 29.51 -1.82 -6.79
C LEU A 33 29.84 -1.13 -8.13
N SER A 34 28.84 -0.70 -8.85
CA SER A 34 28.95 -0.18 -10.22
C SER A 34 29.76 1.10 -10.33
N ASP A 35 29.60 2.02 -9.39
CA ASP A 35 30.19 3.36 -9.45
C ASP A 35 30.69 3.91 -8.10
N LYS A 36 31.49 4.97 -8.15
CA LYS A 36 32.04 5.63 -6.95
C LYS A 36 30.95 6.28 -6.09
N ALA A 37 29.91 6.79 -6.70
CA ALA A 37 28.84 7.48 -5.98
C ALA A 37 28.02 6.51 -5.14
N THR A 38 27.82 5.28 -5.59
CA THR A 38 27.15 4.22 -4.81
C THR A 38 27.94 3.88 -3.55
N ALA A 39 29.25 3.74 -3.63
CA ALA A 39 30.10 3.53 -2.46
C ALA A 39 30.07 4.73 -1.49
N ALA A 40 30.08 5.96 -2.04
CA ALA A 40 29.96 7.19 -1.26
C ALA A 40 28.63 7.31 -0.54
N ARG A 41 27.49 7.00 -1.21
CA ARG A 41 26.17 6.97 -0.59
C ARG A 41 26.08 5.93 0.53
N LEU A 42 26.68 4.75 0.34
CA LEU A 42 26.76 3.75 1.41
C LEU A 42 27.49 4.28 2.64
N ALA A 43 28.63 4.97 2.46
CA ALA A 43 29.36 5.59 3.54
C ALA A 43 28.54 6.68 4.25
N ILE A 44 27.93 7.60 3.48
CA ILE A 44 27.06 8.64 4.05
C ILE A 44 25.91 8.00 4.85
N ALA A 45 25.23 7.00 4.28
CA ALA A 45 24.15 6.30 4.96
C ALA A 45 24.60 5.63 6.26
N ARG A 46 25.77 4.99 6.27
CA ARG A 46 26.36 4.40 7.48
C ARG A 46 26.61 5.44 8.57
N SER A 47 27.10 6.62 8.19
CA SER A 47 27.32 7.72 9.12
C SER A 47 26.02 8.31 9.69
N LEU A 48 24.94 8.30 8.91
CA LEU A 48 23.63 8.80 9.35
C LEU A 48 22.97 7.90 10.41
N CYS A 49 23.44 6.67 10.58
CA CYS A 49 22.99 5.78 11.66
C CYS A 49 23.58 6.15 13.03
N GLU A 50 24.53 7.07 13.09
CA GLU A 50 25.19 7.49 14.32
C GLU A 50 24.58 8.79 14.89
N PRO A 51 24.78 9.07 16.18
CA PRO A 51 24.20 10.25 16.83
C PRO A 51 24.54 11.59 16.17
N VAL A 52 23.69 12.57 16.42
CA VAL A 52 23.85 13.99 16.04
C VAL A 52 25.24 14.53 16.43
N VAL A 53 25.78 15.41 15.59
CA VAL A 53 27.12 15.99 15.78
C VAL A 53 27.03 17.51 15.93
N SER A 54 28.01 18.08 16.62
CA SER A 54 28.16 19.53 16.69
C SER A 54 28.66 20.08 15.35
N LEU A 55 28.02 21.13 14.81
CA LEU A 55 28.44 21.75 13.56
C LEU A 55 29.87 22.33 13.65
N ASP A 56 30.24 22.88 14.80
CA ASP A 56 31.57 23.47 15.02
C ASP A 56 32.69 22.37 14.98
N ASP A 57 32.42 21.20 15.56
CA ASP A 57 33.33 20.06 15.50
C ASP A 57 33.51 19.52 14.07
N VAL A 58 32.38 19.48 13.31
CA VAL A 58 32.36 19.10 11.90
C VAL A 58 33.31 20.03 11.08
N ILE A 59 33.14 21.35 11.24
CA ILE A 59 33.93 22.35 10.53
C ILE A 59 35.42 22.24 10.90
N ALA A 60 35.71 22.09 12.17
CA ALA A 60 37.11 21.95 12.64
C ALA A 60 37.79 20.69 12.05
N LYS A 61 37.09 19.55 12.10
CA LYS A 61 37.62 18.28 11.58
C LYS A 61 37.85 18.31 10.07
N MET A 62 36.90 18.86 9.31
CA MET A 62 36.98 18.90 7.85
C MET A 62 37.97 19.93 7.30
N SER A 63 38.29 20.98 8.06
CA SER A 63 39.27 21.97 7.69
C SER A 63 40.73 21.43 7.74
N ALA A 64 41.01 20.42 8.56
CA ALA A 64 42.33 19.81 8.73
C ALA A 64 42.55 18.63 7.77
N SER A 65 41.59 18.21 6.97
CA SER A 65 41.66 16.98 6.17
C SER A 65 42.19 17.21 4.76
N GLU A 66 43.07 16.34 4.26
CA GLU A 66 43.48 16.33 2.85
C GLU A 66 42.32 15.89 1.95
N LYS A 67 42.02 16.65 0.89
CA LYS A 67 40.90 16.46 0.02
C LYS A 67 41.21 15.59 -1.18
N GLY A 68 40.32 14.64 -1.49
CA GLY A 68 40.32 13.79 -2.68
C GLY A 68 39.65 14.42 -3.90
N MET A 69 39.33 13.59 -4.90
CA MET A 69 38.73 14.01 -6.17
C MET A 69 37.22 14.40 -6.00
N PRO A 70 36.79 15.52 -6.58
CA PRO A 70 35.43 15.99 -6.43
C PRO A 70 34.44 15.15 -7.22
N ILE A 71 33.19 15.02 -6.67
CA ILE A 71 32.01 14.49 -7.37
C ILE A 71 30.95 15.58 -7.35
N GLU A 72 30.25 15.79 -8.49
CA GLU A 72 29.12 16.72 -8.54
C GLU A 72 27.92 16.18 -7.80
N GLY A 73 27.13 17.06 -7.17
CA GLY A 73 25.99 16.69 -6.33
C GLY A 73 24.96 15.82 -7.04
N VAL A 74 24.65 16.11 -8.30
CA VAL A 74 23.73 15.32 -9.12
C VAL A 74 24.20 13.86 -9.26
N HIS A 75 25.51 13.62 -9.31
CA HIS A 75 26.06 12.25 -9.38
C HIS A 75 26.20 11.62 -8.00
N LEU A 76 26.62 12.41 -6.99
CA LEU A 76 26.79 11.90 -5.63
C LEU A 76 25.46 11.55 -4.96
N LEU A 77 24.49 12.46 -4.98
CA LEU A 77 23.22 12.33 -4.27
C LEU A 77 22.08 11.74 -5.15
N GLY A 78 22.26 11.77 -6.49
CA GLY A 78 21.34 11.17 -7.44
C GLY A 78 20.01 11.93 -7.54
N GLU A 79 18.97 11.23 -8.01
CA GLU A 79 17.62 11.78 -8.25
C GLU A 79 16.92 12.31 -6.99
N HIS A 80 17.40 11.96 -5.79
CA HIS A 80 16.85 12.35 -4.50
C HIS A 80 17.79 13.26 -3.71
N SER A 81 18.45 14.18 -4.39
CA SER A 81 19.43 15.11 -3.78
C SER A 81 18.83 16.00 -2.71
N ASP A 82 17.55 16.39 -2.86
CA ASP A 82 16.74 17.13 -1.88
C ASP A 82 16.52 16.35 -0.59
N MET A 83 16.17 15.08 -0.69
CA MET A 83 15.98 14.20 0.45
C MET A 83 17.32 14.00 1.20
N TRP A 84 18.41 13.69 0.48
CA TRP A 84 19.73 13.55 1.08
C TRP A 84 20.16 14.82 1.80
N ALA A 85 20.02 15.98 1.15
CA ALA A 85 20.38 17.27 1.75
C ALA A 85 19.58 17.56 3.02
N THR A 86 18.27 17.26 3.01
CA THR A 86 17.39 17.46 4.17
C THR A 86 17.75 16.54 5.33
N VAL A 87 17.95 15.24 5.06
CA VAL A 87 18.35 14.26 6.09
C VAL A 87 19.71 14.64 6.68
N ILE A 88 20.69 14.96 5.84
CA ILE A 88 22.02 15.37 6.32
C ILE A 88 21.95 16.67 7.14
N ALA A 89 21.20 17.67 6.69
CA ALA A 89 21.02 18.91 7.43
C ALA A 89 20.34 18.71 8.81
N SER A 90 19.52 17.65 8.97
CA SER A 90 18.87 17.32 10.24
C SER A 90 19.79 16.64 11.26
N THR A 91 21.03 16.30 10.89
CA THR A 91 22.00 15.64 11.80
C THR A 91 22.77 16.60 12.71
N VAL A 92 22.49 17.90 12.62
CA VAL A 92 23.01 18.93 13.52
C VAL A 92 21.86 19.62 14.23
N ASP A 93 22.13 20.08 15.45
CA ASP A 93 21.16 20.72 16.34
C ASP A 93 20.91 22.21 16.05
N VAL A 94 21.62 22.75 15.05
CA VAL A 94 21.56 24.16 14.65
C VAL A 94 21.16 24.31 13.19
N ALA A 95 20.42 25.35 12.87
CA ALA A 95 20.06 25.67 11.48
C ALA A 95 21.32 26.05 10.68
N LEU A 96 21.52 25.42 9.52
CA LEU A 96 22.61 25.75 8.60
C LEU A 96 22.39 27.17 8.04
N LYS A 97 23.47 27.97 8.01
CA LYS A 97 23.43 29.36 7.57
C LYS A 97 23.57 29.50 6.06
N ASP A 98 24.35 28.64 5.44
CA ASP A 98 24.67 28.70 4.02
C ASP A 98 25.01 27.34 3.42
N GLN A 99 25.19 27.32 2.11
CA GLN A 99 25.52 26.11 1.34
C GLN A 99 26.91 25.55 1.65
N SER A 100 27.84 26.38 2.11
CA SER A 100 29.19 25.93 2.47
C SER A 100 29.13 25.01 3.69
N GLN A 101 28.26 25.31 4.66
CA GLN A 101 28.03 24.45 5.82
C GLN A 101 27.39 23.12 5.41
N LEU A 102 26.41 23.13 4.49
CA LEU A 102 25.83 21.90 3.97
C LEU A 102 26.90 21.04 3.25
N ARG A 103 27.73 21.67 2.41
CA ARG A 103 28.83 20.97 1.74
C ARG A 103 29.75 20.31 2.75
N THR A 104 30.20 21.05 3.75
CA THR A 104 31.10 20.53 4.79
C THR A 104 30.48 19.37 5.55
N LEU A 105 29.17 19.45 5.82
CA LEU A 105 28.43 18.40 6.51
C LEU A 105 28.30 17.12 5.66
N VAL A 106 28.02 17.23 4.36
CA VAL A 106 28.01 16.10 3.42
C VAL A 106 29.39 15.43 3.35
N GLU A 107 30.46 16.23 3.21
CA GLU A 107 31.84 15.73 3.17
C GLU A 107 32.23 15.06 4.50
N TYR A 108 31.75 15.58 5.63
CA TYR A 108 31.98 14.99 6.95
C TYR A 108 31.29 13.61 7.08
N HIS A 109 30.00 13.51 6.69
CA HIS A 109 29.31 12.23 6.73
C HIS A 109 29.94 11.21 5.78
N TRP A 110 30.46 11.67 4.65
CA TRP A 110 31.20 10.80 3.74
C TRP A 110 32.46 10.24 4.40
N GLN A 111 33.28 11.10 5.03
CA GLN A 111 34.49 10.67 5.75
C GLN A 111 34.15 9.76 6.93
N ARG A 112 33.28 10.22 7.84
CA ARG A 112 32.87 9.45 9.02
C ARG A 112 32.33 8.08 8.66
N GLY A 113 31.55 8.02 7.59
CA GLY A 113 30.97 6.78 7.11
C GLY A 113 32.00 5.84 6.51
N ALA A 114 33.05 6.37 5.83
CA ALA A 114 34.13 5.56 5.34
C ALA A 114 34.93 4.95 6.50
N ASP A 115 35.26 5.74 7.55
CA ASP A 115 35.91 5.27 8.76
C ASP A 115 35.09 4.13 9.42
N LEU A 116 33.81 4.34 9.61
CA LEU A 116 32.91 3.35 10.21
C LEU A 116 32.79 2.07 9.37
N LEU A 117 32.69 2.18 8.05
CA LEU A 117 32.67 1.01 7.16
C LEU A 117 34.01 0.25 7.18
N GLN A 118 35.12 0.96 7.36
CA GLN A 118 36.44 0.33 7.51
C GLN A 118 36.52 -0.48 8.80
N ASP A 119 36.02 0.08 9.90
CA ASP A 119 35.93 -0.61 11.19
C ASP A 119 35.02 -1.83 11.10
N ASP A 120 33.78 -1.67 10.56
CA ASP A 120 32.84 -2.75 10.36
C ASP A 120 33.41 -3.88 9.48
N TYR A 121 34.19 -3.54 8.42
CA TYR A 121 34.81 -4.52 7.54
C TYR A 121 35.96 -5.27 8.22
N ASN A 122 36.71 -4.57 9.07
CA ASN A 122 37.75 -5.20 9.87
C ASN A 122 37.20 -6.12 10.96
N GLU A 123 36.13 -5.70 11.64
CA GLU A 123 35.38 -6.52 12.63
C GLU A 123 34.82 -7.80 11.98
N ALA A 124 34.38 -7.72 10.74
CA ALA A 124 33.94 -8.87 9.94
C ALA A 124 35.12 -9.74 9.42
N ASN A 125 36.34 -9.54 9.92
CA ASN A 125 37.54 -10.23 9.46
C ASN A 125 37.77 -10.15 7.94
N LYS A 126 37.35 -9.06 7.32
CA LYS A 126 37.38 -8.82 5.87
C LYS A 126 36.55 -9.86 5.06
N SER A 127 35.63 -10.56 5.71
CA SER A 127 34.63 -11.42 5.06
C SER A 127 33.52 -10.56 4.48
N THR A 128 33.34 -10.58 3.17
CA THR A 128 32.28 -9.81 2.49
C THR A 128 30.89 -10.22 2.95
N VAL A 129 30.65 -11.51 3.19
CA VAL A 129 29.35 -12.03 3.64
C VAL A 129 29.04 -11.56 5.06
N ASP A 130 29.98 -11.71 5.98
CA ASP A 130 29.79 -11.31 7.38
C ASP A 130 29.65 -9.79 7.50
N PHE A 131 30.39 -9.04 6.69
CA PHE A 131 30.26 -7.59 6.60
C PHE A 131 28.86 -7.15 6.15
N ILE A 132 28.31 -7.77 5.08
CA ILE A 132 26.95 -7.46 4.60
C ILE A 132 25.91 -7.83 5.67
N VAL A 133 26.05 -8.97 6.33
CA VAL A 133 25.16 -9.39 7.43
C VAL A 133 25.23 -8.40 8.60
N GLN A 134 26.43 -7.94 8.96
CA GLN A 134 26.66 -6.96 10.01
C GLN A 134 26.01 -5.60 9.64
N LEU A 135 26.19 -5.12 8.42
CA LEU A 135 25.54 -3.90 7.94
C LEU A 135 24.01 -4.03 7.97
N ALA A 136 23.47 -5.16 7.51
CA ALA A 136 22.05 -5.42 7.55
C ALA A 136 21.48 -5.47 8.98
N SER A 137 22.25 -5.97 9.95
CA SER A 137 21.86 -6.00 11.37
C SER A 137 21.79 -4.61 12.03
N ARG A 138 22.52 -3.62 11.47
CA ARG A 138 22.51 -2.22 11.92
C ARG A 138 21.33 -1.42 11.36
N LEU A 139 20.62 -1.96 10.34
CA LEU A 139 19.35 -1.37 9.93
C LEU A 139 18.41 -1.39 11.14
N PRO A 140 17.66 -0.31 11.40
CA PRO A 140 16.76 -0.24 12.55
C PRO A 140 15.86 -1.47 12.57
N GLN A 141 16.08 -2.35 13.51
CA GLN A 141 15.17 -3.46 13.78
C GLN A 141 13.88 -2.84 14.28
N SER A 142 12.81 -3.13 13.59
CA SER A 142 11.50 -2.53 13.65
C SER A 142 10.82 -2.56 15.04
N SER A 143 11.15 -1.67 15.94
CA SER A 143 10.40 -1.55 17.20
C SER A 143 9.97 -0.13 17.62
N GLY A 144 10.32 0.88 16.87
CA GLY A 144 9.91 2.26 17.21
C GLY A 144 10.08 3.26 16.05
N ALA A 145 11.16 3.12 15.29
CA ALA A 145 11.46 4.01 14.16
C ALA A 145 10.56 3.79 12.93
N GLN A 146 9.95 2.60 12.78
CA GLN A 146 9.01 2.32 11.69
C GLN A 146 7.80 3.26 11.67
N LYS A 147 7.36 3.77 12.84
CA LYS A 147 6.23 4.73 12.87
C LYS A 147 6.56 6.09 12.22
N VAL A 148 7.80 6.54 12.29
CA VAL A 148 8.21 7.82 11.74
C VAL A 148 8.49 7.70 10.23
N VAL A 149 9.20 6.67 9.81
CA VAL A 149 9.53 6.43 8.38
C VAL A 149 8.28 6.06 7.56
N ILE A 150 7.33 5.33 8.14
CA ILE A 150 6.05 5.01 7.48
C ILE A 150 5.22 6.27 7.22
N ASN A 151 5.24 7.25 8.12
CA ASN A 151 4.51 8.50 7.89
C ASN A 151 5.10 9.37 6.76
N GLU A 152 6.40 9.30 6.52
CA GLU A 152 7.06 10.04 5.42
C GLU A 152 6.89 9.35 4.05
N LEU A 153 6.73 8.02 4.02
CA LEU A 153 6.41 7.24 2.81
C LEU A 153 4.92 7.28 2.44
N LEU A 154 4.05 7.71 3.35
CA LEU A 154 2.62 7.80 3.10
C LEU A 154 2.32 9.04 2.27
N THR A 155 2.21 8.85 0.97
CA THR A 155 1.62 9.87 0.10
C THR A 155 0.20 10.14 0.57
N SER A 156 -0.10 11.37 0.99
CA SER A 156 -1.45 11.76 1.38
C SER A 156 -1.88 13.00 0.62
N ILE A 157 -3.16 13.05 0.24
CA ILE A 157 -3.76 14.20 -0.44
C ILE A 157 -4.70 14.90 0.54
N SER A 158 -4.28 16.07 1.03
CA SER A 158 -5.09 16.94 1.89
C SER A 158 -5.90 17.99 1.10
N ALA A 159 -5.53 18.25 -0.15
CA ALA A 159 -6.29 19.12 -1.04
C ALA A 159 -7.69 18.57 -1.33
N SER A 160 -8.61 19.42 -1.75
CA SER A 160 -9.95 19.00 -2.17
C SER A 160 -9.86 18.17 -3.46
N VAL A 161 -10.30 16.90 -3.39
CA VAL A 161 -10.33 16.00 -4.56
C VAL A 161 -11.75 15.99 -5.12
N VAL A 162 -11.98 16.85 -6.11
CA VAL A 162 -13.29 17.01 -6.77
C VAL A 162 -13.28 16.21 -8.07
N LEU A 163 -14.10 15.18 -8.13
CA LEU A 163 -14.22 14.28 -9.27
C LEU A 163 -15.50 14.62 -10.04
N PRO A 164 -15.42 15.09 -11.29
CA PRO A 164 -16.59 15.13 -12.14
C PRO A 164 -17.12 13.72 -12.35
N VAL A 165 -18.43 13.53 -12.25
CA VAL A 165 -19.09 12.23 -12.43
C VAL A 165 -19.74 12.12 -13.81
N GLY A 166 -20.30 13.20 -14.30
CA GLY A 166 -20.90 13.28 -15.63
C GLY A 166 -21.87 14.46 -15.75
N PRO A 167 -22.13 14.93 -16.98
CA PRO A 167 -23.13 15.96 -17.24
C PRO A 167 -24.54 15.48 -16.90
N ILE A 168 -25.41 16.41 -16.51
CA ILE A 168 -26.82 16.13 -16.21
C ILE A 168 -27.57 15.78 -17.50
N GLY A 169 -28.32 14.66 -17.51
CA GLY A 169 -28.84 14.03 -18.73
C GLY A 169 -29.80 14.88 -19.57
N GLU A 170 -30.97 15.27 -19.08
CA GLU A 170 -31.95 16.01 -19.88
C GLU A 170 -31.64 17.51 -20.06
N ASP A 171 -30.82 18.07 -19.15
CA ASP A 171 -30.41 19.49 -19.12
C ASP A 171 -28.94 19.71 -19.55
N ALA A 172 -28.31 18.76 -20.20
CA ALA A 172 -26.93 18.86 -20.67
C ALA A 172 -26.64 20.08 -21.57
N LYS A 173 -27.67 20.82 -21.96
CA LYS A 173 -27.57 22.10 -22.66
C LYS A 173 -27.02 23.24 -21.81
N THR A 174 -27.05 23.11 -20.48
CA THR A 174 -26.59 24.14 -19.52
C THR A 174 -25.12 23.96 -19.12
N GLY A 175 -24.47 22.84 -19.49
CA GLY A 175 -23.10 22.55 -19.09
C GLY A 175 -22.95 22.14 -17.62
N ASP A 176 -24.04 21.96 -16.90
CA ASP A 176 -24.02 21.52 -15.50
C ASP A 176 -23.53 20.07 -15.40
N GLU A 177 -22.56 19.86 -14.52
CA GLU A 177 -21.95 18.55 -14.27
C GLU A 177 -22.12 18.13 -12.81
N VAL A 178 -22.42 16.88 -12.59
CA VAL A 178 -22.40 16.31 -11.23
C VAL A 178 -20.96 16.06 -10.81
N THR A 179 -20.56 16.63 -9.68
CA THR A 179 -19.22 16.45 -9.11
C THR A 179 -19.30 15.77 -7.76
N PHE A 180 -18.33 14.89 -7.46
CA PHE A 180 -18.18 14.22 -6.17
C PHE A 180 -16.88 14.64 -5.53
N THR A 181 -16.95 15.26 -4.36
CA THR A 181 -15.75 15.58 -3.57
C THR A 181 -15.41 14.39 -2.67
N LEU A 182 -14.35 13.67 -3.04
CA LEU A 182 -13.94 12.41 -2.41
C LEU A 182 -13.63 12.58 -0.91
N ASN A 183 -13.04 13.70 -0.53
CA ASN A 183 -12.70 14.03 0.86
C ASN A 183 -13.52 15.20 1.41
N ALA A 184 -14.79 15.28 1.03
CA ALA A 184 -15.69 16.35 1.53
C ALA A 184 -15.77 16.33 3.07
N PRO A 185 -15.83 17.52 3.71
CA PRO A 185 -16.07 17.64 5.15
C PRO A 185 -17.33 16.87 5.56
N GLY A 186 -17.23 16.01 6.55
CA GLY A 186 -18.36 15.17 6.99
C GLY A 186 -18.80 14.08 6.01
N GLY A 187 -18.35 14.09 4.74
CA GLY A 187 -18.68 13.12 3.70
C GLY A 187 -17.97 11.77 3.88
N SER A 188 -18.41 10.75 3.15
CA SER A 188 -17.70 9.46 3.02
C SER A 188 -16.93 9.42 1.70
N PRO A 189 -15.69 8.91 1.68
CA PRO A 189 -14.91 8.74 0.45
C PRO A 189 -15.28 7.48 -0.35
N HIS A 190 -16.16 6.64 0.18
CA HIS A 190 -16.47 5.36 -0.45
C HIS A 190 -17.46 5.54 -1.60
N MET A 191 -17.31 4.71 -2.63
CA MET A 191 -18.08 4.79 -3.87
C MET A 191 -18.64 3.42 -4.24
N ALA A 192 -19.87 3.39 -4.75
CA ALA A 192 -20.46 2.22 -5.39
C ALA A 192 -20.92 2.55 -6.81
N ILE A 193 -20.48 1.74 -7.78
CA ILE A 193 -20.84 1.90 -9.21
C ILE A 193 -21.49 0.59 -9.67
N MET A 194 -22.73 0.64 -10.12
CA MET A 194 -23.52 -0.53 -10.47
C MET A 194 -24.01 -0.45 -11.90
N GLY A 195 -24.25 -1.61 -12.52
CA GLY A 195 -24.82 -1.67 -13.87
C GLY A 195 -24.57 -3.00 -14.56
N GLY A 196 -25.41 -3.33 -15.53
CA GLY A 196 -25.26 -4.51 -16.35
C GLY A 196 -23.97 -4.50 -17.21
N THR A 197 -23.77 -5.57 -17.95
CA THR A 197 -22.65 -5.68 -18.89
C THR A 197 -22.76 -4.58 -19.96
N ASN A 198 -21.64 -3.96 -20.31
CA ASN A 198 -21.56 -2.87 -21.31
C ASN A 198 -22.39 -1.61 -20.99
N SER A 199 -22.85 -1.42 -19.76
CA SER A 199 -23.64 -0.25 -19.37
C SER A 199 -22.82 1.03 -19.18
N GLY A 200 -21.48 0.93 -19.00
CA GLY A 200 -20.57 2.06 -18.76
C GLY A 200 -19.91 2.06 -17.38
N LYS A 201 -20.26 1.12 -16.48
CA LYS A 201 -19.74 1.09 -15.10
C LYS A 201 -18.23 1.06 -14.99
N THR A 202 -17.57 0.12 -15.69
CA THR A 202 -16.11 -0.04 -15.64
C THR A 202 -15.39 1.19 -16.23
N TYR A 203 -15.94 1.74 -17.32
CA TYR A 203 -15.40 2.97 -17.93
C TYR A 203 -15.45 4.15 -16.93
N THR A 204 -16.57 4.33 -16.25
CA THR A 204 -16.73 5.39 -15.24
C THR A 204 -15.78 5.19 -14.07
N ALA A 205 -15.66 3.96 -13.53
CA ALA A 205 -14.75 3.65 -12.45
C ALA A 205 -13.28 3.96 -12.84
N VAL A 206 -12.86 3.51 -14.02
CA VAL A 206 -11.51 3.79 -14.56
C VAL A 206 -11.27 5.29 -14.71
N THR A 207 -12.24 6.02 -15.31
CA THR A 207 -12.11 7.46 -15.50
C THR A 207 -11.98 8.20 -14.17
N MET A 208 -12.75 7.80 -13.15
CA MET A 208 -12.64 8.40 -11.82
C MET A 208 -11.26 8.16 -11.18
N LEU A 209 -10.74 6.94 -11.25
CA LEU A 209 -9.42 6.62 -10.72
C LEU A 209 -8.29 7.36 -11.46
N LYS A 210 -8.37 7.50 -12.79
CA LYS A 210 -7.45 8.32 -13.57
C LYS A 210 -7.47 9.78 -13.12
N ARG A 211 -8.64 10.33 -12.81
CA ARG A 211 -8.78 11.70 -12.33
C ARG A 211 -8.24 11.90 -10.92
N VAL A 212 -8.40 10.93 -10.04
CA VAL A 212 -7.76 10.98 -8.71
C VAL A 212 -6.27 11.19 -8.86
N ARG A 213 -5.65 10.56 -9.84
CA ARG A 213 -4.20 10.68 -10.11
C ARG A 213 -3.74 12.10 -10.44
N GLN A 214 -4.64 12.95 -10.97
CA GLN A 214 -4.33 14.35 -11.26
C GLN A 214 -4.12 15.19 -9.98
N PHE A 215 -4.63 14.75 -8.83
CA PHE A 215 -4.46 15.45 -7.56
C PHE A 215 -3.21 14.99 -6.79
N GLY A 216 -2.54 13.92 -7.20
CA GLY A 216 -1.32 13.41 -6.57
C GLY A 216 -1.11 11.92 -6.75
N ASN A 217 0.01 11.43 -6.24
CA ASN A 217 0.44 10.03 -6.35
C ASN A 217 -0.24 9.11 -5.30
N LEU A 218 -1.56 9.20 -5.14
CA LEU A 218 -2.26 8.34 -4.21
C LEU A 218 -2.16 6.87 -4.64
N PRO A 219 -1.71 5.95 -3.77
CA PRO A 219 -1.65 4.53 -4.08
C PRO A 219 -3.04 3.95 -4.36
N ILE A 220 -3.14 3.15 -5.43
CA ILE A 220 -4.38 2.50 -5.86
C ILE A 220 -4.16 1.00 -5.92
N LEU A 221 -4.98 0.25 -5.20
CA LEU A 221 -5.10 -1.20 -5.33
C LEU A 221 -6.38 -1.53 -6.08
N ALA A 222 -6.29 -2.25 -7.20
CA ALA A 222 -7.45 -2.69 -7.94
C ALA A 222 -7.44 -4.21 -8.16
N PHE A 223 -8.59 -4.86 -7.98
CA PHE A 223 -8.78 -6.27 -8.31
C PHE A 223 -9.49 -6.37 -9.65
N ASP A 224 -8.85 -7.02 -10.61
CA ASP A 224 -9.31 -7.17 -11.99
C ASP A 224 -9.77 -8.60 -12.25
N PHE A 225 -11.07 -8.80 -12.36
CA PHE A 225 -11.68 -10.11 -12.61
C PHE A 225 -11.68 -10.51 -14.08
N LYS A 226 -11.72 -9.54 -15.01
CA LYS A 226 -11.89 -9.78 -16.44
C LYS A 226 -10.64 -9.53 -17.27
N GLY A 227 -9.66 -8.86 -16.71
CA GLY A 227 -8.45 -8.43 -17.40
C GLY A 227 -8.58 -7.05 -18.07
N ASP A 228 -9.77 -6.47 -18.08
CA ASP A 228 -10.07 -5.19 -18.74
C ASP A 228 -9.43 -3.98 -18.03
N LEU A 229 -9.31 -4.03 -16.72
CA LEU A 229 -8.72 -2.94 -15.92
C LEU A 229 -7.23 -2.80 -16.16
N SER A 230 -6.53 -3.93 -16.27
CA SER A 230 -5.07 -3.96 -16.43
C SER A 230 -4.61 -3.16 -17.65
N GLU A 231 -5.34 -3.26 -18.76
CA GLU A 231 -5.02 -2.58 -19.99
C GLU A 231 -5.43 -1.10 -19.99
N LYS A 232 -6.60 -0.80 -19.41
CA LYS A 232 -7.21 0.54 -19.45
C LYS A 232 -6.73 1.49 -18.37
N LEU A 233 -6.34 0.97 -17.21
CA LEU A 233 -6.01 1.77 -16.02
C LEU A 233 -4.51 1.74 -15.69
N GLY A 234 -3.86 0.60 -15.81
CA GLY A 234 -2.49 0.38 -15.36
C GLY A 234 -1.49 1.45 -15.78
N PRO A 235 -1.35 1.75 -17.09
CA PRO A 235 -0.41 2.76 -17.56
C PRO A 235 -0.68 4.17 -16.99
N ASP A 236 -1.95 4.54 -16.89
CA ASP A 236 -2.34 5.92 -16.50
C ASP A 236 -2.14 6.21 -15.02
N ILE A 237 -2.12 5.18 -14.17
CA ILE A 237 -1.89 5.32 -12.73
C ILE A 237 -0.50 4.83 -12.29
N GLY A 238 0.33 4.40 -13.24
CA GLY A 238 1.65 3.83 -12.92
C GLY A 238 1.58 2.57 -12.07
N ALA A 239 0.53 1.75 -12.22
CA ALA A 239 0.36 0.52 -11.46
C ALA A 239 1.14 -0.64 -12.08
N GLU A 240 1.78 -1.42 -11.22
CA GLU A 240 2.31 -2.72 -11.61
C GLU A 240 1.18 -3.76 -11.67
N ILE A 241 1.23 -4.66 -12.66
CA ILE A 241 0.21 -5.69 -12.86
C ILE A 241 0.71 -7.01 -12.30
N LEU A 242 -0.01 -7.56 -11.34
CA LEU A 242 0.24 -8.86 -10.74
C LEU A 242 -0.77 -9.89 -11.28
N SER A 243 -0.30 -11.04 -11.68
CA SER A 243 -1.15 -12.10 -12.27
C SER A 243 -0.89 -13.45 -11.59
N PRO A 244 -1.30 -13.63 -10.31
CA PRO A 244 -1.13 -14.91 -9.62
C PRO A 244 -1.97 -16.01 -10.33
N PRO A 245 -1.49 -17.27 -10.38
CA PRO A 245 -0.27 -17.76 -9.73
C PRO A 245 1.02 -17.58 -10.54
N ARG A 246 0.95 -17.09 -11.79
CA ARG A 246 2.15 -16.91 -12.64
C ARG A 246 3.15 -15.92 -12.03
N PHE A 247 2.64 -14.84 -11.47
CA PHE A 247 3.39 -13.83 -10.72
C PHE A 247 2.72 -13.68 -9.36
N ALA A 248 3.29 -14.28 -8.33
CA ALA A 248 2.78 -14.22 -6.97
C ALA A 248 2.68 -12.77 -6.48
N VAL A 249 1.68 -12.49 -5.65
CA VAL A 249 1.56 -11.19 -4.99
C VAL A 249 2.71 -11.04 -3.98
N PRO A 250 3.59 -10.03 -4.10
CA PRO A 250 4.78 -9.91 -3.26
C PRO A 250 4.47 -9.38 -1.84
N LEU A 251 3.28 -9.61 -1.35
CA LEU A 251 2.77 -9.13 -0.07
C LEU A 251 2.94 -10.18 1.03
N ASN A 252 3.51 -9.77 2.17
CA ASN A 252 3.48 -10.57 3.38
C ASN A 252 2.09 -10.51 4.05
N VAL A 253 1.18 -11.37 3.62
CA VAL A 253 -0.19 -11.47 4.18
C VAL A 253 -0.24 -11.99 5.62
N LEU A 254 0.84 -12.63 6.09
CA LEU A 254 0.98 -13.13 7.46
C LEU A 254 1.78 -12.15 8.35
N ALA A 255 2.05 -10.94 7.90
CA ALA A 255 2.68 -9.91 8.71
C ALA A 255 1.84 -9.60 9.95
N VAL A 256 2.48 -9.55 11.12
CA VAL A 256 1.86 -9.21 12.40
C VAL A 256 2.61 -8.03 13.01
N GLN A 257 1.89 -7.09 13.59
CA GLN A 257 2.46 -5.91 14.23
C GLN A 257 2.83 -6.17 15.68
N ASP A 258 1.85 -6.68 16.44
CA ASP A 258 2.04 -7.02 17.84
C ASP A 258 2.42 -8.49 17.94
N VAL A 259 3.69 -8.73 18.25
CA VAL A 259 4.29 -10.07 18.29
C VAL A 259 4.16 -10.76 19.66
N ASP A 260 3.43 -10.12 20.59
CA ASP A 260 3.06 -10.76 21.86
C ASP A 260 1.99 -11.85 21.65
N ASP A 261 1.71 -12.62 22.67
CA ASP A 261 0.76 -13.75 22.57
C ASP A 261 -0.66 -13.28 22.21
N VAL A 262 -1.07 -12.10 22.68
CA VAL A 262 -2.40 -11.55 22.40
C VAL A 262 -2.50 -11.13 20.93
N GLY A 263 -1.55 -10.34 20.44
CA GLY A 263 -1.51 -9.89 19.03
C GLY A 263 -1.42 -11.05 18.04
N LEU A 264 -0.62 -12.09 18.37
CA LEU A 264 -0.53 -13.30 17.54
C LEU A 264 -1.87 -14.05 17.47
N ARG A 265 -2.62 -14.14 18.60
CA ARG A 265 -3.94 -14.80 18.63
C ARG A 265 -5.01 -14.01 17.89
N GLU A 266 -4.99 -12.69 17.99
CA GLU A 266 -5.89 -11.82 17.24
C GLU A 266 -5.62 -11.92 15.72
N ALA A 267 -4.36 -11.85 15.31
CA ALA A 267 -3.96 -12.03 13.91
C ALA A 267 -4.37 -13.41 13.38
N ALA A 268 -4.16 -14.48 14.17
CA ALA A 268 -4.57 -15.84 13.81
C ALA A 268 -6.10 -15.95 13.62
N GLY A 269 -6.88 -15.26 14.46
CA GLY A 269 -8.32 -15.18 14.33
C GLY A 269 -8.76 -14.54 13.00
N ARG A 270 -8.18 -13.40 12.63
CA ARG A 270 -8.49 -12.69 11.38
C ARG A 270 -8.09 -13.48 10.13
N ILE A 271 -6.88 -14.03 10.13
CA ILE A 271 -6.38 -14.85 9.00
C ILE A 271 -7.23 -16.12 8.85
N ARG A 272 -7.62 -16.77 9.96
CA ARG A 272 -8.56 -17.88 9.94
C ARG A 272 -9.88 -17.48 9.28
N ASP A 273 -10.43 -16.30 9.59
CA ASP A 273 -11.69 -15.83 8.99
C ASP A 273 -11.53 -15.61 7.49
N SER A 274 -10.41 -15.03 7.05
CA SER A 274 -10.11 -14.81 5.64
C SER A 274 -10.01 -16.11 4.86
N ILE A 275 -9.33 -17.13 5.40
CA ILE A 275 -9.23 -18.47 4.79
C ILE A 275 -10.58 -19.20 4.87
N GLY A 276 -11.25 -19.17 6.01
CA GLY A 276 -12.50 -19.88 6.24
C GLY A 276 -13.68 -19.40 5.40
N ARG A 277 -13.60 -18.19 4.85
CA ARG A 277 -14.64 -17.60 3.98
C ARG A 277 -14.36 -17.73 2.49
N VAL A 278 -13.37 -18.52 2.12
CA VAL A 278 -13.08 -18.83 0.72
C VAL A 278 -14.22 -19.63 0.11
N LYS A 279 -14.78 -20.59 0.84
CA LYS A 279 -15.97 -21.34 0.45
C LYS A 279 -17.26 -20.69 0.98
N THR A 280 -18.35 -20.94 0.28
CA THR A 280 -19.69 -20.50 0.72
C THR A 280 -20.15 -21.27 1.97
N ALA A 281 -19.76 -22.56 2.08
CA ALA A 281 -20.02 -23.37 3.26
C ALA A 281 -19.18 -22.89 4.44
N LYS A 282 -19.82 -22.64 5.58
CA LYS A 282 -19.13 -22.22 6.81
C LYS A 282 -18.34 -23.38 7.40
N LEU A 283 -17.15 -23.09 7.90
CA LEU A 283 -16.38 -24.02 8.72
C LEU A 283 -17.19 -24.39 9.98
N SER A 284 -17.14 -25.64 10.37
CA SER A 284 -17.63 -26.06 11.69
C SER A 284 -16.82 -25.39 12.80
N GLY A 285 -17.37 -25.29 14.00
CA GLY A 285 -16.64 -24.71 15.15
C GLY A 285 -15.31 -25.40 15.40
N ILE A 286 -15.24 -26.72 15.22
CA ILE A 286 -14.01 -27.49 15.40
C ILE A 286 -12.98 -27.18 14.31
N GLN A 287 -13.38 -27.14 13.05
CA GLN A 287 -12.50 -26.79 11.92
C GLN A 287 -11.95 -25.35 12.08
N SER A 288 -12.82 -24.43 12.49
CA SER A 288 -12.45 -23.04 12.77
C SER A 288 -11.40 -22.92 13.89
N ASP A 289 -11.54 -23.71 14.96
CA ASP A 289 -10.58 -23.74 16.05
C ASP A 289 -9.24 -24.36 15.64
N ILE A 290 -9.27 -25.47 14.89
CA ILE A 290 -8.06 -26.12 14.36
C ILE A 290 -7.30 -25.18 13.43
N LEU A 291 -7.99 -24.52 12.49
CA LEU A 291 -7.37 -23.57 11.57
C LEU A 291 -6.76 -22.37 12.30
N ARG A 292 -7.46 -21.82 13.30
CA ARG A 292 -6.94 -20.73 14.13
C ARG A 292 -5.66 -21.14 14.85
N GLU A 293 -5.64 -22.33 15.44
CA GLU A 293 -4.46 -22.84 16.14
C GLU A 293 -3.30 -23.06 15.17
N ALA A 294 -3.54 -23.64 13.98
CA ALA A 294 -2.51 -23.82 12.96
C ALA A 294 -1.89 -22.49 12.52
N VAL A 295 -2.71 -21.46 12.28
CA VAL A 295 -2.23 -20.12 11.94
C VAL A 295 -1.41 -19.54 13.10
N TYR A 296 -1.92 -19.66 14.35
CA TYR A 296 -1.22 -19.17 15.53
C TYR A 296 0.16 -19.82 15.70
N GLN A 297 0.24 -21.15 15.55
CA GLN A 297 1.52 -21.87 15.62
C GLN A 297 2.48 -21.43 14.51
N THR A 298 1.98 -21.21 13.29
CA THR A 298 2.77 -20.67 12.19
C THR A 298 3.35 -19.30 12.49
N LEU A 299 2.52 -18.39 13.05
CA LEU A 299 2.96 -17.05 13.43
C LEU A 299 3.96 -17.06 14.60
N ARG A 300 3.74 -17.96 15.58
CA ARG A 300 4.62 -18.12 16.75
C ARG A 300 5.97 -18.76 16.39
N GLY A 301 5.98 -19.63 15.39
CA GLY A 301 7.17 -20.39 14.96
C GLY A 301 8.31 -19.51 14.37
N ARG A 302 8.15 -18.20 14.29
CA ARG A 302 9.15 -17.21 13.80
C ARG A 302 10.51 -17.22 14.52
N LYS A 303 10.67 -17.97 15.60
CA LYS A 303 11.93 -18.04 16.37
C LYS A 303 13.15 -18.52 15.59
N GLY A 304 12.98 -18.97 14.31
CA GLY A 304 14.05 -19.43 13.43
C GLY A 304 14.47 -18.44 12.32
N GLY A 305 13.96 -17.19 12.30
CA GLY A 305 14.41 -16.15 11.36
C GLY A 305 13.74 -16.12 9.99
N GLY A 306 12.86 -17.08 9.64
CA GLY A 306 12.14 -17.10 8.36
C GLY A 306 10.81 -16.36 8.40
N THR A 307 10.40 -15.77 7.26
CA THR A 307 9.06 -15.18 7.10
C THR A 307 8.06 -16.30 6.82
N PRO A 308 6.98 -16.47 7.64
CA PRO A 308 6.01 -17.53 7.45
C PRO A 308 5.23 -17.36 6.14
N THR A 309 4.89 -18.49 5.52
CA THR A 309 4.17 -18.59 4.25
C THR A 309 2.84 -19.33 4.42
N MET A 310 1.96 -19.23 3.42
CA MET A 310 0.71 -20.03 3.41
C MET A 310 0.98 -21.54 3.39
N ALA A 311 2.09 -21.99 2.79
CA ALA A 311 2.50 -23.38 2.85
C ALA A 311 2.83 -23.84 4.28
N ASP A 312 3.38 -22.94 5.12
CA ASP A 312 3.65 -23.27 6.53
C ASP A 312 2.35 -23.37 7.34
N VAL A 313 1.33 -22.58 6.98
CA VAL A 313 -0.03 -22.74 7.56
C VAL A 313 -0.59 -24.11 7.21
N GLY A 314 -0.39 -24.59 5.96
CA GLY A 314 -0.80 -25.93 5.55
C GLY A 314 -0.14 -27.03 6.38
N LYS A 315 1.19 -26.98 6.54
CA LYS A 315 1.95 -27.94 7.37
C LYS A 315 1.49 -27.92 8.83
N ALA A 316 1.27 -26.72 9.39
CA ALA A 316 0.79 -26.57 10.76
C ALA A 316 -0.63 -27.13 10.92
N LEU A 317 -1.50 -26.97 9.91
CA LEU A 317 -2.85 -27.53 9.91
C LEU A 317 -2.80 -29.07 9.94
N GLU A 318 -2.00 -29.69 9.09
CA GLU A 318 -1.82 -31.15 9.07
C GLU A 318 -1.31 -31.66 10.43
N ALA A 319 -0.32 -30.98 11.02
CA ALA A 319 0.19 -31.31 12.34
C ALA A 319 -0.89 -31.23 13.44
N GLU A 320 -1.78 -30.21 13.38
CA GLU A 320 -2.89 -30.06 14.33
C GLU A 320 -3.93 -31.20 14.17
N TYR A 321 -4.22 -31.64 12.95
CA TYR A 321 -5.09 -32.80 12.72
C TYR A 321 -4.48 -34.07 13.30
N GLN A 322 -3.18 -34.32 13.09
CA GLN A 322 -2.46 -35.46 13.66
C GLN A 322 -2.45 -35.41 15.20
N ARG A 323 -2.12 -34.23 15.78
CA ARG A 323 -2.09 -34.04 17.24
C ARG A 323 -3.44 -34.33 17.89
N ARG A 324 -4.54 -34.00 17.21
CA ARG A 324 -5.92 -34.24 17.70
C ARG A 324 -6.47 -35.62 17.25
N SER A 325 -5.65 -36.47 16.63
CA SER A 325 -6.04 -37.81 16.10
C SER A 325 -7.28 -37.74 15.20
N ARG A 326 -7.41 -36.67 14.39
CA ARG A 326 -8.51 -36.50 13.45
C ARG A 326 -8.13 -36.96 12.05
N LYS A 327 -9.11 -37.57 11.35
CA LYS A 327 -8.95 -37.86 9.93
C LYS A 327 -9.01 -36.54 9.12
N PRO A 328 -8.22 -36.44 8.02
CA PRO A 328 -8.34 -35.35 7.06
C PRO A 328 -9.80 -35.18 6.60
N ASP A 329 -10.23 -33.94 6.49
CA ASP A 329 -11.56 -33.57 6.01
C ASP A 329 -11.46 -32.49 4.92
N GLU A 330 -12.59 -31.90 4.57
CA GLU A 330 -12.70 -30.90 3.53
C GLU A 330 -11.79 -29.67 3.76
N LEU A 331 -11.49 -29.27 5.01
CA LEU A 331 -10.60 -28.17 5.32
C LEU A 331 -9.16 -28.45 4.86
N ILE A 332 -8.65 -29.65 5.12
CA ILE A 332 -7.33 -30.08 4.66
C ILE A 332 -7.29 -30.07 3.12
N SER A 333 -8.30 -30.67 2.47
CA SER A 333 -8.36 -30.73 1.00
C SER A 333 -8.39 -29.34 0.38
N THR A 334 -9.18 -28.44 0.97
CA THR A 334 -9.28 -27.04 0.52
C THR A 334 -7.94 -26.31 0.66
N LEU A 335 -7.26 -26.44 1.80
CA LEU A 335 -6.00 -25.74 2.01
C LEU A 335 -4.88 -26.31 1.13
N ASN A 336 -4.89 -27.61 0.86
CA ASN A 336 -3.96 -28.26 -0.07
C ASN A 336 -4.19 -27.76 -1.51
N GLU A 337 -5.45 -27.63 -1.95
CA GLU A 337 -5.79 -27.04 -3.24
C GLU A 337 -5.30 -25.58 -3.34
N LEU A 338 -5.54 -24.78 -2.32
CA LEU A 338 -5.11 -23.37 -2.27
C LEU A 338 -3.59 -23.21 -2.23
N ASN A 339 -2.88 -24.17 -1.63
CA ASN A 339 -1.41 -24.19 -1.56
C ASN A 339 -0.74 -24.88 -2.76
N GLN A 340 -1.52 -25.39 -3.72
CA GLN A 340 -0.97 -25.98 -4.94
C GLN A 340 -0.11 -24.99 -5.73
N PHE A 341 -0.43 -23.70 -5.60
CA PHE A 341 0.31 -22.61 -6.23
C PHE A 341 0.82 -21.61 -5.19
N VAL A 342 1.95 -20.97 -5.47
CA VAL A 342 2.45 -19.85 -4.67
C VAL A 342 1.67 -18.59 -5.07
N LEU A 343 0.59 -18.28 -4.34
CA LEU A 343 -0.24 -17.09 -4.59
C LEU A 343 0.36 -15.82 -3.98
N PHE A 344 1.04 -15.97 -2.84
CA PHE A 344 1.69 -14.87 -2.11
C PHE A 344 3.14 -15.23 -1.82
N GLU A 345 4.01 -14.27 -2.03
CA GLU A 345 5.44 -14.36 -1.72
C GLU A 345 5.81 -13.20 -0.79
N PRO A 346 6.23 -13.45 0.46
CA PRO A 346 6.38 -12.38 1.47
C PRO A 346 7.65 -11.54 1.24
N LYS A 347 7.78 -10.92 0.05
CA LYS A 347 8.91 -10.05 -0.33
C LYS A 347 8.78 -8.63 0.20
N MET A 348 7.55 -8.16 0.40
CA MET A 348 7.25 -6.80 0.86
C MET A 348 6.43 -6.84 2.14
N SER A 349 6.73 -5.92 3.06
CA SER A 349 5.83 -5.62 4.17
C SER A 349 4.52 -4.99 3.67
N PRO A 350 3.42 -5.04 4.46
CA PRO A 350 2.20 -4.33 4.09
C PRO A 350 2.40 -2.83 3.82
N ALA A 351 3.28 -2.16 4.56
CA ALA A 351 3.59 -0.75 4.36
C ALA A 351 4.24 -0.49 2.99
N GLU A 352 5.23 -1.28 2.60
CA GLU A 352 5.88 -1.18 1.29
C GLU A 352 4.93 -1.52 0.15
N PHE A 353 4.10 -2.55 0.31
CA PHE A 353 3.17 -2.97 -0.71
C PHE A 353 2.08 -1.91 -0.95
N PHE A 354 1.40 -1.47 0.12
CA PHE A 354 0.29 -0.52 -0.01
C PHE A 354 0.73 0.93 -0.24
N SER A 355 2.03 1.25 -0.20
CA SER A 355 2.56 2.53 -0.65
C SER A 355 2.68 2.66 -2.18
N ARG A 356 2.44 1.60 -2.93
CA ARG A 356 2.50 1.55 -4.40
C ARG A 356 1.13 1.27 -5.01
N SER A 357 1.00 1.52 -6.30
CA SER A 357 -0.21 1.17 -7.05
C SER A 357 -0.09 -0.21 -7.69
N TRP A 358 -1.12 -1.04 -7.51
CA TRP A 358 -1.17 -2.40 -8.02
C TRP A 358 -2.50 -2.71 -8.69
N ILE A 359 -2.46 -3.49 -9.76
CA ILE A 359 -3.64 -4.17 -10.31
C ILE A 359 -3.40 -5.67 -10.17
N ILE A 360 -4.20 -6.31 -9.32
CA ILE A 360 -4.16 -7.76 -9.15
C ILE A 360 -5.16 -8.37 -10.14
N ARG A 361 -4.63 -8.93 -11.23
CA ARG A 361 -5.40 -9.66 -12.22
C ARG A 361 -5.67 -11.06 -11.71
N LEU A 362 -6.93 -11.34 -11.42
CA LEU A 362 -7.33 -12.62 -10.85
C LEU A 362 -7.32 -13.72 -11.92
N PRO A 363 -6.91 -14.97 -11.56
CA PRO A 363 -6.81 -16.06 -12.53
C PRO A 363 -8.19 -16.38 -13.12
N GLN A 364 -8.31 -16.33 -14.43
CA GLN A 364 -9.60 -16.63 -15.11
C GLN A 364 -9.90 -18.13 -15.11
N ASP A 365 -8.87 -18.95 -15.29
CA ASP A 365 -8.95 -20.42 -15.27
C ASP A 365 -8.89 -21.01 -13.85
N GLY A 366 -8.73 -20.16 -12.82
CA GLY A 366 -8.70 -20.57 -11.43
C GLY A 366 -10.08 -20.76 -10.83
N THR A 367 -10.16 -21.57 -9.77
CA THR A 367 -11.39 -21.75 -9.00
C THR A 367 -11.82 -20.43 -8.33
N GLN A 368 -13.10 -20.33 -7.97
CA GLN A 368 -13.58 -19.14 -7.24
C GLN A 368 -12.91 -19.02 -5.87
N GLU A 369 -12.57 -20.17 -5.27
CA GLU A 369 -11.86 -20.26 -4.00
C GLU A 369 -10.49 -19.58 -4.06
N VAL A 370 -9.71 -19.84 -5.10
CA VAL A 370 -8.40 -19.18 -5.31
C VAL A 370 -8.56 -17.67 -5.45
N ARG A 371 -9.53 -17.19 -6.23
CA ARG A 371 -9.82 -15.76 -6.38
C ARG A 371 -10.20 -15.11 -5.06
N ARG A 372 -11.12 -15.76 -4.31
CA ARG A 372 -11.54 -15.29 -2.98
C ARG A 372 -10.39 -15.26 -1.99
N LEU A 373 -9.52 -16.28 -1.99
CA LEU A 373 -8.36 -16.29 -1.10
C LEU A 373 -7.44 -15.10 -1.36
N ILE A 374 -7.12 -14.82 -2.63
CA ILE A 374 -6.27 -13.69 -3.01
C ILE A 374 -6.88 -12.38 -2.48
N ILE A 375 -8.17 -12.17 -2.72
CA ILE A 375 -8.86 -10.95 -2.28
C ILE A 375 -8.95 -10.89 -0.76
N ASN A 376 -9.41 -11.97 -0.10
CA ASN A 376 -9.63 -12.00 1.34
C ASN A 376 -8.36 -11.70 2.13
N LEU A 377 -7.24 -12.36 1.78
CA LEU A 377 -5.97 -12.13 2.47
C LEU A 377 -5.37 -10.76 2.17
N THR A 378 -5.54 -10.24 0.95
CA THR A 378 -5.07 -8.90 0.60
C THR A 378 -5.88 -7.82 1.32
N LEU A 379 -7.22 -7.95 1.38
CA LEU A 379 -8.08 -7.01 2.11
C LEU A 379 -7.85 -7.07 3.62
N ASP A 380 -7.61 -8.26 4.19
CA ASP A 380 -7.26 -8.40 5.60
C ASP A 380 -5.92 -7.73 5.92
N ALA A 381 -4.92 -7.88 5.05
CA ALA A 381 -3.65 -7.19 5.19
C ALA A 381 -3.79 -5.67 5.06
N LEU A 382 -4.64 -5.18 4.15
CA LEU A 382 -4.96 -3.76 3.98
C LEU A 382 -5.66 -3.19 5.22
N ASP A 383 -6.67 -3.89 5.74
CA ASP A 383 -7.40 -3.49 6.95
C ASP A 383 -6.46 -3.39 8.15
N ARG A 384 -5.62 -4.41 8.38
CA ARG A 384 -4.63 -4.41 9.46
C ARG A 384 -3.61 -3.28 9.30
N TRP A 385 -3.11 -3.05 8.09
CA TRP A 385 -2.17 -1.97 7.83
C TRP A 385 -2.80 -0.60 8.08
N LEU A 386 -3.98 -0.31 7.52
CA LEU A 386 -4.65 0.98 7.75
C LEU A 386 -4.95 1.21 9.23
N ASN A 387 -5.41 0.17 9.96
CA ASN A 387 -5.70 0.28 11.38
C ASN A 387 -4.44 0.53 12.23
N SER A 388 -3.26 0.15 11.75
CA SER A 388 -1.99 0.43 12.43
C SER A 388 -1.53 1.87 12.29
N LEU A 389 -2.06 2.60 11.30
CA LEU A 389 -1.68 3.99 11.07
C LEU A 389 -2.42 4.92 12.04
N PRO A 390 -1.83 6.06 12.40
CA PRO A 390 -2.58 7.13 13.06
C PRO A 390 -3.72 7.59 12.17
N ASP A 391 -4.72 8.24 12.74
CA ASP A 391 -5.75 8.91 11.97
C ASP A 391 -5.11 9.87 10.97
N SER A 392 -5.67 9.96 9.77
CA SER A 392 -5.15 10.87 8.76
C SER A 392 -5.48 12.33 9.12
N ASP A 393 -4.60 13.24 8.72
CA ASP A 393 -4.73 14.67 9.03
C ASP A 393 -6.06 15.25 8.52
N VAL A 394 -6.57 16.21 9.26
CA VAL A 394 -7.76 16.96 8.88
C VAL A 394 -7.37 18.42 8.66
N VAL A 395 -7.47 18.89 7.41
CA VAL A 395 -7.17 20.25 7.01
C VAL A 395 -8.46 20.89 6.50
N GLU A 396 -8.87 22.00 7.11
CA GLU A 396 -10.13 22.70 6.78
C GLU A 396 -11.37 21.78 6.77
N GLY A 397 -11.43 20.86 7.72
CA GLY A 397 -12.50 19.86 7.82
C GLY A 397 -12.42 18.70 6.82
N ARG A 398 -11.47 18.74 5.89
CA ARG A 398 -11.20 17.65 4.93
C ARG A 398 -10.18 16.69 5.48
N ARG A 399 -10.48 15.42 5.41
CA ARG A 399 -9.55 14.37 5.83
C ARG A 399 -8.62 13.98 4.68
N ALA A 400 -7.33 13.93 4.95
CA ALA A 400 -6.33 13.51 3.96
C ALA A 400 -6.55 12.07 3.50
N LEU A 401 -6.50 11.85 2.17
CA LEU A 401 -6.60 10.53 1.55
C LEU A 401 -5.21 9.88 1.48
N ARG A 402 -5.12 8.60 1.79
CA ARG A 402 -3.87 7.82 1.78
C ARG A 402 -3.89 6.64 0.83
N HIS A 403 -5.05 6.06 0.57
CA HIS A 403 -5.16 4.85 -0.23
C HIS A 403 -6.55 4.69 -0.84
N ILE A 404 -6.63 4.15 -2.06
CA ILE A 404 -7.88 3.72 -2.68
C ILE A 404 -7.81 2.24 -3.01
N CYS A 405 -8.83 1.49 -2.61
CA CYS A 405 -9.01 0.09 -3.02
C CYS A 405 -10.27 -0.05 -3.87
N MET A 406 -10.10 -0.59 -5.08
CA MET A 406 -11.20 -0.88 -6.01
C MET A 406 -11.43 -2.39 -6.10
N LEU A 407 -12.68 -2.81 -5.95
CA LEU A 407 -13.13 -4.18 -6.20
C LEU A 407 -14.06 -4.17 -7.42
N ASP A 408 -13.57 -4.67 -8.54
CA ASP A 408 -14.45 -5.01 -9.66
C ASP A 408 -15.22 -6.29 -9.33
N GLU A 409 -16.42 -6.49 -9.92
CA GLU A 409 -17.31 -7.63 -9.63
C GLU A 409 -17.50 -7.88 -8.11
N ALA A 410 -17.76 -6.80 -7.35
CA ALA A 410 -17.80 -6.83 -5.88
C ALA A 410 -18.79 -7.85 -5.31
N HIS A 411 -19.84 -8.23 -6.07
CA HIS A 411 -20.83 -9.24 -5.67
C HIS A 411 -20.19 -10.58 -5.27
N VAL A 412 -19.04 -10.93 -5.86
CA VAL A 412 -18.32 -12.18 -5.53
C VAL A 412 -17.85 -12.19 -4.08
N ILE A 413 -17.48 -11.02 -3.55
CA ILE A 413 -16.96 -10.87 -2.19
C ILE A 413 -18.06 -10.45 -1.20
N LEU A 414 -19.00 -9.62 -1.62
CA LEU A 414 -20.13 -9.22 -0.79
C LEU A 414 -20.88 -10.45 -0.25
N SER A 415 -21.06 -11.49 -1.08
CA SER A 415 -21.70 -12.74 -0.69
C SER A 415 -20.97 -13.51 0.43
N THR A 416 -19.66 -13.27 0.66
CA THR A 416 -18.85 -13.99 1.64
C THR A 416 -18.89 -13.37 3.04
N LYS A 417 -19.44 -12.15 3.19
CA LYS A 417 -19.50 -11.39 4.46
C LYS A 417 -18.11 -11.32 5.14
N LEU A 418 -17.10 -10.88 4.39
CA LEU A 418 -15.72 -10.78 4.87
C LEU A 418 -15.57 -9.66 5.91
N PRO A 419 -15.17 -9.93 7.17
CA PRO A 419 -15.03 -8.91 8.20
C PRO A 419 -14.08 -7.78 7.82
N ALA A 420 -12.98 -8.08 7.12
CA ALA A 420 -12.02 -7.07 6.67
C ALA A 420 -12.67 -6.05 5.73
N LEU A 421 -13.55 -6.48 4.80
CA LEU A 421 -14.27 -5.56 3.92
C LEU A 421 -15.23 -4.66 4.71
N SER A 422 -15.95 -5.23 5.67
CA SER A 422 -16.87 -4.48 6.56
C SER A 422 -16.10 -3.43 7.35
N ASN A 423 -14.96 -3.79 7.93
CA ASN A 423 -14.10 -2.87 8.65
C ASN A 423 -13.56 -1.76 7.74
N LEU A 424 -13.06 -2.13 6.55
CA LEU A 424 -12.58 -1.15 5.58
C LEU A 424 -13.64 -0.12 5.20
N ILE A 425 -14.88 -0.53 4.99
CA ILE A 425 -15.97 0.39 4.64
C ILE A 425 -16.39 1.27 5.84
N ARG A 426 -16.37 0.74 7.06
CA ARG A 426 -16.81 1.48 8.25
C ARG A 426 -15.71 2.34 8.88
N MET A 427 -14.47 1.87 8.88
CA MET A 427 -13.37 2.42 9.69
C MET A 427 -12.27 3.10 8.88
N SER A 428 -12.03 2.67 7.62
CA SER A 428 -10.87 3.17 6.86
C SER A 428 -10.91 4.66 6.56
N ARG A 429 -12.10 5.28 6.59
CA ARG A 429 -12.24 6.73 6.43
C ARG A 429 -11.37 7.52 7.41
N SER A 430 -11.34 7.13 8.69
CA SER A 430 -10.51 7.81 9.71
C SER A 430 -9.03 7.71 9.39
N LYS A 431 -8.63 6.69 8.66
CA LYS A 431 -7.25 6.39 8.24
C LYS A 431 -6.91 6.94 6.85
N GLY A 432 -7.84 7.61 6.19
CA GLY A 432 -7.66 8.14 4.83
C GLY A 432 -7.84 7.09 3.73
N GLY A 433 -8.49 5.97 4.03
CA GLY A 433 -8.82 4.93 3.06
C GLY A 433 -10.13 5.22 2.32
N ALA A 434 -10.17 4.94 1.02
CA ALA A 434 -11.38 4.97 0.20
C ALA A 434 -11.60 3.61 -0.47
N ILE A 435 -12.84 3.14 -0.49
CA ILE A 435 -13.23 1.90 -1.13
C ILE A 435 -14.17 2.20 -2.30
N MET A 436 -13.86 1.63 -3.46
CA MET A 436 -14.72 1.67 -4.65
C MET A 436 -15.21 0.25 -4.95
N LEU A 437 -16.53 0.06 -4.87
CA LEU A 437 -17.17 -1.20 -5.21
C LEU A 437 -17.82 -1.08 -6.59
N VAL A 438 -17.47 -1.97 -7.51
CA VAL A 438 -18.11 -2.05 -8.83
C VAL A 438 -18.87 -3.35 -8.90
N SER A 439 -20.19 -3.29 -9.13
CA SER A 439 -21.07 -4.47 -9.11
C SER A 439 -22.10 -4.42 -10.24
N GLN A 440 -22.91 -5.48 -10.36
CA GLN A 440 -23.84 -5.60 -11.47
C GLN A 440 -25.19 -4.95 -11.17
N SER A 441 -25.64 -5.01 -9.92
CA SER A 441 -26.96 -4.55 -9.51
C SER A 441 -26.99 -4.02 -8.08
N PRO A 442 -27.90 -3.11 -7.73
CA PRO A 442 -28.23 -2.81 -6.34
C PRO A 442 -28.61 -4.05 -5.50
N ASP A 443 -29.16 -5.09 -6.14
CA ASP A 443 -29.55 -6.34 -5.48
C ASP A 443 -28.35 -7.10 -4.89
N ASP A 444 -27.15 -6.89 -5.42
CA ASP A 444 -25.92 -7.51 -4.91
C ASP A 444 -25.61 -7.08 -3.47
N PHE A 445 -26.19 -5.97 -3.04
CA PHE A 445 -26.02 -5.41 -1.69
C PHE A 445 -27.22 -5.76 -0.76
N GLU A 446 -28.26 -6.44 -1.27
CA GLU A 446 -29.50 -6.73 -0.50
C GLU A 446 -29.26 -7.73 0.64
N SER A 447 -28.33 -8.68 0.45
CA SER A 447 -27.97 -9.70 1.46
C SER A 447 -27.06 -9.16 2.55
N ASP A 448 -26.79 -7.86 2.52
CA ASP A 448 -25.85 -7.22 3.40
C ASP A 448 -26.55 -6.69 4.66
N ASP A 449 -26.56 -7.53 5.70
CA ASP A 449 -26.99 -7.12 7.03
C ASP A 449 -26.13 -5.96 7.60
N GLU A 450 -25.05 -5.59 6.88
CA GLU A 450 -24.06 -4.61 7.32
C GLU A 450 -24.29 -3.20 6.77
N GLY A 451 -25.23 -3.03 5.83
CA GLY A 451 -25.62 -1.72 5.30
C GLY A 451 -24.48 -0.98 4.59
N PHE A 452 -23.71 -1.67 3.72
CA PHE A 452 -22.57 -1.05 3.01
C PHE A 452 -22.97 0.18 2.22
N LEU A 453 -24.12 0.16 1.56
CA LEU A 453 -24.63 1.30 0.80
C LEU A 453 -24.85 2.54 1.66
N ASP A 454 -25.14 2.36 2.95
CA ASP A 454 -25.27 3.46 3.91
C ASP A 454 -23.96 4.17 4.20
N ASN A 455 -22.83 3.54 3.91
CA ASN A 455 -21.50 4.11 4.09
C ASN A 455 -20.93 4.71 2.81
N MET A 456 -21.59 4.56 1.65
CA MET A 456 -21.13 5.16 0.40
C MET A 456 -21.41 6.66 0.38
N GLY A 457 -20.40 7.44 0.01
CA GLY A 457 -20.53 8.89 -0.23
C GLY A 457 -21.15 9.17 -1.59
N MET A 458 -20.89 8.28 -2.56
CA MET A 458 -21.47 8.34 -3.90
C MET A 458 -21.93 6.98 -4.36
N THR A 459 -23.10 6.94 -4.98
CA THR A 459 -23.65 5.76 -5.63
C THR A 459 -24.09 6.10 -7.05
N VAL A 460 -23.65 5.30 -8.02
CA VAL A 460 -24.03 5.44 -9.43
C VAL A 460 -24.61 4.10 -9.91
N ALA A 461 -25.78 4.12 -10.53
CA ALA A 461 -26.34 2.93 -11.16
C ALA A 461 -26.74 3.20 -12.61
N PHE A 462 -26.15 2.42 -13.49
CA PHE A 462 -26.45 2.34 -14.92
C PHE A 462 -27.60 1.39 -15.19
N ASN A 463 -27.91 1.19 -16.46
CA ASN A 463 -28.90 0.21 -16.89
C ASN A 463 -28.60 -1.18 -16.29
N THR A 464 -29.56 -1.67 -15.52
CA THR A 464 -29.55 -3.02 -14.94
C THR A 464 -30.96 -3.40 -14.50
N GLN A 465 -31.26 -4.69 -14.47
CA GLN A 465 -32.45 -5.20 -13.83
C GLN A 465 -32.21 -5.20 -12.30
N ALA A 466 -33.06 -4.51 -11.57
CA ALA A 466 -32.98 -4.43 -10.12
C ALA A 466 -34.36 -4.42 -9.48
N LYS A 467 -34.45 -4.97 -8.27
CA LYS A 467 -35.69 -4.91 -7.46
C LYS A 467 -35.98 -3.50 -7.00
N ALA A 468 -37.26 -3.19 -6.81
CA ALA A 468 -37.67 -1.86 -6.36
C ALA A 468 -37.17 -1.52 -4.95
N GLY A 469 -37.08 -2.50 -4.04
CA GLY A 469 -36.60 -2.32 -2.66
C GLY A 469 -35.17 -1.77 -2.59
N PRO A 470 -34.16 -2.51 -3.08
CA PRO A 470 -32.77 -2.05 -3.12
C PRO A 470 -32.61 -0.71 -3.85
N THR A 471 -33.28 -0.53 -5.01
CA THR A 471 -33.25 0.73 -5.76
C THR A 471 -33.75 1.90 -4.93
N LYS A 472 -34.87 1.73 -4.22
CA LYS A 472 -35.43 2.76 -3.34
C LYS A 472 -34.48 3.08 -2.17
N THR A 473 -33.87 2.08 -1.56
CA THR A 473 -32.91 2.27 -0.48
C THR A 473 -31.72 3.10 -0.96
N VAL A 474 -31.17 2.79 -2.14
CA VAL A 474 -30.01 3.48 -2.70
C VAL A 474 -30.33 4.90 -3.09
N PHE A 475 -31.40 5.14 -3.85
CA PHE A 475 -31.68 6.43 -4.49
C PHE A 475 -32.75 7.27 -3.79
N GLY A 476 -33.40 6.74 -2.77
CA GLY A 476 -34.46 7.45 -2.02
C GLY A 476 -35.81 7.57 -2.76
N GLY A 477 -35.98 6.82 -3.86
CA GLY A 477 -37.16 6.84 -4.70
C GLY A 477 -37.24 5.65 -5.64
N ASN A 478 -38.36 5.54 -6.38
CA ASN A 478 -38.52 4.50 -7.40
C ASN A 478 -37.92 4.99 -8.72
N TYR A 479 -36.76 4.42 -9.08
CA TYR A 479 -36.05 4.70 -10.31
C TYR A 479 -36.01 3.44 -11.18
N ALA A 480 -36.49 3.54 -12.43
CA ALA A 480 -36.52 2.45 -13.39
C ALA A 480 -35.12 2.32 -14.04
N LEU A 481 -34.22 1.56 -13.41
CA LEU A 481 -32.87 1.38 -13.92
C LEU A 481 -32.83 0.64 -15.26
N GLY A 482 -33.73 -0.31 -15.47
CA GLY A 482 -33.79 -1.10 -16.70
C GLY A 482 -34.16 -0.30 -17.96
N ASP A 483 -34.76 0.89 -17.79
CA ASP A 483 -35.17 1.76 -18.89
C ASP A 483 -34.09 2.77 -19.31
N LEU A 484 -32.94 2.80 -18.59
CA LEU A 484 -31.86 3.74 -18.92
C LEU A 484 -31.17 3.36 -20.24
N PRO A 485 -30.94 4.32 -21.14
CA PRO A 485 -30.05 4.11 -22.27
C PRO A 485 -28.64 3.72 -21.85
N VAL A 486 -27.93 3.05 -22.73
CA VAL A 486 -26.50 2.73 -22.51
C VAL A 486 -25.71 4.02 -22.30
N GLY A 487 -24.93 4.08 -21.23
CA GLY A 487 -24.12 5.25 -20.88
C GLY A 487 -24.87 6.28 -20.05
N GLU A 488 -26.12 6.07 -19.69
CA GLU A 488 -26.83 6.90 -18.73
C GLU A 488 -26.97 6.19 -17.38
N ALA A 489 -26.94 6.98 -16.30
CA ALA A 489 -27.01 6.47 -14.94
C ALA A 489 -27.79 7.41 -14.02
N TYR A 490 -28.30 6.88 -12.92
CA TYR A 490 -28.66 7.69 -11.76
C TYR A 490 -27.47 7.79 -10.82
N CYS A 491 -27.20 9.01 -10.36
CA CYS A 491 -26.13 9.32 -9.40
C CYS A 491 -26.76 9.94 -8.14
N ARG A 492 -26.38 9.40 -6.99
CA ARG A 492 -26.70 9.96 -5.68
C ARG A 492 -25.41 10.26 -4.93
N ILE A 493 -25.26 11.50 -4.53
CA ILE A 493 -24.23 11.93 -3.59
C ILE A 493 -24.92 12.09 -2.23
N ARG A 494 -24.39 11.42 -1.20
CA ARG A 494 -25.03 11.34 0.12
C ARG A 494 -25.26 12.68 0.79
N THR A 495 -24.37 13.64 0.54
CA THR A 495 -24.47 15.03 1.05
C THR A 495 -25.50 15.87 0.29
N GLU A 496 -26.02 15.39 -0.84
CA GLU A 496 -27.01 16.07 -1.65
C GLU A 496 -28.42 15.48 -1.44
N ALA A 497 -29.42 16.34 -1.50
CA ALA A 497 -30.80 15.93 -1.28
C ALA A 497 -31.41 15.15 -2.46
N LYS A 498 -30.90 15.33 -3.68
CA LYS A 498 -31.50 14.82 -4.91
C LYS A 498 -30.62 13.80 -5.62
N THR A 499 -31.23 12.74 -6.08
CA THR A 499 -30.64 11.84 -7.08
C THR A 499 -30.74 12.49 -8.45
N ARG A 500 -29.66 12.45 -9.24
CA ARG A 500 -29.59 13.09 -10.56
C ARG A 500 -29.39 12.04 -11.64
N ARG A 501 -29.99 12.23 -12.82
CA ARG A 501 -29.68 11.46 -14.02
C ARG A 501 -28.47 12.08 -14.70
N ILE A 502 -27.49 11.28 -15.00
CA ILE A 502 -26.23 11.70 -15.63
C ILE A 502 -26.01 10.93 -16.93
N VAL A 503 -25.27 11.52 -17.84
CA VAL A 503 -24.71 10.83 -19.00
C VAL A 503 -23.27 10.45 -18.67
N ALA A 504 -22.95 9.15 -18.78
CA ALA A 504 -21.59 8.71 -18.55
C ALA A 504 -20.66 9.31 -19.61
N TRP A 505 -19.40 9.41 -19.23
CA TRP A 505 -18.34 9.92 -20.10
C TRP A 505 -18.41 9.29 -21.48
N ARG A 506 -18.54 10.12 -22.48
CA ARG A 506 -18.23 9.72 -23.85
C ARG A 506 -16.73 9.93 -24.07
N PRO A 507 -16.04 8.98 -24.77
CA PRO A 507 -14.62 9.10 -25.06
C PRO A 507 -14.32 10.37 -25.86
#